data_71ca342f7f18ee7235173b68c1a274c0
#
_entry.id   71ca342f7f18ee7235173b68c1a274c0
#
_cell.length_a   1.000
_cell.length_b   1.000
_cell.length_c   1.000
_cell.angle_alpha   90.00
_cell.angle_beta   90.00
_cell.angle_gamma   90.00
#
_symmetry.space_group_name_H-M   'P 1'
#
loop_
_entity.id
_entity.type
_entity.pdbx_description
1 polymer ?
#
loop_
_entity_poly.entity_id
_entity_poly.type
_entity_poly.pdbx_seq_one_letter_code
_entity_poly.pdbx_strand_id
1 'polypeptide(L)'
;MDDALREQTFTDIYDDSMWLINLVENLLAVTRLEGGQVNLTRSIELMDEVVSEALKHINRKSKEHTIRVTSGKDFILAHIDAKLIVQVIINLVDNAIKYTPVGSVIEIHTDQKEQWVTVSISDNGPGIPDEQKPRIFDMFYSGANKVVDSRRSLGLGLSLCKSIVTAHGGTISVSDNQPNGAVFTFTLPAGKVELHE
;
A
#
# COMPACT_ATOMS: atom_id res chain seq x y z
N MET A 1 7.06 -40.75 -2.56
CA MET A 1 7.05 -39.28 -2.81
C MET A 1 8.04 -38.69 -1.83
N ASP A 2 9.04 -37.98 -2.30
CA ASP A 2 10.13 -37.43 -1.50
C ASP A 2 9.56 -36.45 -0.45
N ASP A 3 10.02 -36.51 0.80
CA ASP A 3 9.48 -35.66 1.89
C ASP A 3 9.69 -34.17 1.55
N ALA A 4 10.78 -33.82 0.88
CA ALA A 4 11.03 -32.46 0.39
C ALA A 4 9.97 -32.01 -0.64
N LEU A 5 9.55 -32.92 -1.54
CA LEU A 5 8.50 -32.61 -2.53
C LEU A 5 7.14 -32.43 -1.86
N ARG A 6 6.86 -33.18 -0.77
CA ARG A 6 5.63 -33.00 0.00
C ARG A 6 5.60 -31.65 0.72
N GLU A 7 6.70 -31.29 1.40
CA GLU A 7 6.82 -29.99 2.08
C GLU A 7 6.66 -28.82 1.10
N GLN A 8 7.32 -28.89 -0.05
CA GLN A 8 7.18 -27.90 -1.11
C GLN A 8 5.73 -27.79 -1.59
N THR A 9 5.07 -28.93 -1.85
CA THR A 9 3.66 -28.95 -2.30
C THR A 9 2.71 -28.35 -1.25
N PHE A 10 2.93 -28.64 0.04
CA PHE A 10 2.11 -28.02 1.10
C PHE A 10 2.32 -26.52 1.20
N THR A 11 3.57 -26.07 1.07
CA THR A 11 3.90 -24.64 1.05
C THR A 11 3.23 -23.93 -0.14
N ASP A 12 3.29 -24.55 -1.32
CA ASP A 12 2.67 -23.99 -2.53
C ASP A 12 1.13 -23.92 -2.40
N ILE A 13 0.50 -24.95 -1.87
CA ILE A 13 -0.97 -24.97 -1.62
C ILE A 13 -1.36 -23.92 -0.57
N TYR A 14 -0.58 -23.78 0.49
CA TYR A 14 -0.82 -22.76 1.52
C TYR A 14 -0.72 -21.35 0.93
N ASP A 15 0.33 -21.09 0.18
CA ASP A 15 0.57 -19.79 -0.47
C ASP A 15 -0.54 -19.47 -1.49
N ASP A 16 -0.98 -20.44 -2.29
CA ASP A 16 -2.07 -20.28 -3.26
C ASP A 16 -3.42 -20.04 -2.56
N SER A 17 -3.64 -20.72 -1.43
CA SER A 17 -4.86 -20.50 -0.62
C SER A 17 -4.89 -19.10 -0.01
N MET A 18 -3.79 -18.64 0.56
CA MET A 18 -3.67 -17.28 1.11
C MET A 18 -3.82 -16.21 0.02
N TRP A 19 -3.25 -16.45 -1.15
CA TRP A 19 -3.43 -15.59 -2.30
C TRP A 19 -4.91 -15.49 -2.74
N LEU A 20 -5.64 -16.61 -2.82
CA LEU A 20 -7.07 -16.62 -3.15
C LEU A 20 -7.92 -15.88 -2.11
N ILE A 21 -7.63 -16.05 -0.82
CA ILE A 21 -8.31 -15.32 0.25
C ILE A 21 -8.11 -13.82 0.07
N ASN A 22 -6.88 -13.36 -0.08
CA ASN A 22 -6.56 -11.95 -0.30
C ASN A 22 -7.22 -11.39 -1.57
N LEU A 23 -7.31 -12.19 -2.63
CA LEU A 23 -7.99 -11.82 -3.86
C LEU A 23 -9.48 -11.55 -3.62
N VAL A 24 -10.18 -12.49 -2.97
CA VAL A 24 -11.61 -12.36 -2.69
C VAL A 24 -11.88 -11.19 -1.76
N GLU A 25 -11.08 -11.01 -0.72
CA GLU A 25 -11.20 -9.90 0.22
C GLU A 25 -10.99 -8.55 -0.47
N ASN A 26 -9.98 -8.43 -1.31
CA ASN A 26 -9.71 -7.20 -2.07
C ASN A 26 -10.85 -6.89 -3.07
N LEU A 27 -11.37 -7.91 -3.77
CA LEU A 27 -12.48 -7.73 -4.70
C LEU A 27 -13.77 -7.29 -3.97
N LEU A 28 -14.08 -7.93 -2.84
CA LEU A 28 -15.22 -7.54 -2.00
C LEU A 28 -15.06 -6.13 -1.43
N ALA A 29 -13.84 -5.75 -1.01
CA ALA A 29 -13.58 -4.41 -0.50
C ALA A 29 -13.78 -3.34 -1.59
N VAL A 30 -13.23 -3.55 -2.80
CA VAL A 30 -13.39 -2.63 -3.92
C VAL A 30 -14.86 -2.49 -4.30
N THR A 31 -15.59 -3.59 -4.48
CA THR A 31 -17.01 -3.56 -4.87
C THR A 31 -17.89 -2.86 -3.85
N ARG A 32 -17.62 -3.04 -2.56
CA ARG A 32 -18.35 -2.36 -1.49
C ARG A 32 -18.05 -0.86 -1.45
N LEU A 33 -16.77 -0.49 -1.62
CA LEU A 33 -16.33 0.92 -1.65
C LEU A 33 -16.91 1.67 -2.86
N GLU A 34 -16.88 1.07 -4.06
CA GLU A 34 -17.45 1.68 -5.28
C GLU A 34 -18.98 1.75 -5.21
N GLY A 35 -19.64 0.80 -4.57
CA GLY A 35 -21.09 0.79 -4.36
C GLY A 35 -21.58 1.81 -3.33
N GLY A 36 -20.69 2.58 -2.68
CA GLY A 36 -21.06 3.53 -1.62
C GLY A 36 -21.61 2.86 -0.34
N GLN A 37 -21.45 1.54 -0.21
CA GLN A 37 -22.03 0.74 0.88
C GLN A 37 -21.10 0.61 2.09
N VAL A 38 -19.90 1.20 2.07
CA VAL A 38 -18.97 1.14 3.19
C VAL A 38 -19.19 2.33 4.11
N ASN A 39 -19.73 2.06 5.28
CA ASN A 39 -19.67 3.01 6.40
C ASN A 39 -18.25 2.98 6.96
N LEU A 40 -17.45 4.01 6.62
CA LEU A 40 -16.11 4.17 7.21
C LEU A 40 -16.24 4.46 8.71
N THR A 41 -15.53 3.68 9.51
CA THR A 41 -15.40 3.95 10.95
C THR A 41 -14.21 4.88 11.17
N ARG A 42 -14.44 6.19 10.96
CA ARG A 42 -13.38 7.20 11.06
C ARG A 42 -13.19 7.64 12.50
N SER A 43 -11.94 7.75 12.90
CA SER A 43 -11.46 8.33 14.16
C SER A 43 -10.25 9.22 13.92
N ILE A 44 -9.89 10.03 14.92
CA ILE A 44 -8.65 10.80 14.87
C ILE A 44 -7.52 9.87 15.27
N GLU A 45 -6.62 9.62 14.35
CA GLU A 45 -5.53 8.65 14.49
C GLU A 45 -4.16 9.33 14.31
N LEU A 46 -3.18 8.89 15.09
CA LEU A 46 -1.78 9.29 14.95
C LEU A 46 -1.12 8.53 13.81
N MET A 47 -0.61 9.24 12.80
CA MET A 47 -0.06 8.59 11.60
C MET A 47 1.15 7.71 11.89
N ASP A 48 1.96 8.04 12.89
CA ASP A 48 3.12 7.21 13.28
C ASP A 48 2.67 5.83 13.78
N GLU A 49 1.54 5.76 14.51
CA GLU A 49 0.97 4.49 14.96
C GLU A 49 0.41 3.69 13.79
N VAL A 50 -0.28 4.35 12.85
CA VAL A 50 -0.82 3.72 11.64
C VAL A 50 0.29 3.14 10.75
N VAL A 51 1.37 3.90 10.53
CA VAL A 51 2.55 3.43 9.78
C VAL A 51 3.22 2.27 10.52
N SER A 52 3.44 2.41 11.84
CA SER A 52 4.04 1.35 12.66
C SER A 52 3.22 0.05 12.62
N GLU A 53 1.89 0.14 12.67
CA GLU A 53 1.02 -1.02 12.56
C GLU A 53 1.14 -1.69 11.19
N ALA A 54 1.14 -0.91 10.10
CA ALA A 54 1.35 -1.44 8.75
C ALA A 54 2.67 -2.21 8.63
N LEU A 55 3.76 -1.68 9.20
CA LEU A 55 5.09 -2.30 9.14
C LEU A 55 5.17 -3.65 9.85
N LYS A 56 4.32 -3.92 10.86
CA LYS A 56 4.24 -5.24 11.52
C LYS A 56 3.71 -6.33 10.60
N HIS A 57 2.91 -5.96 9.62
CA HIS A 57 2.23 -6.88 8.70
C HIS A 57 2.95 -7.07 7.36
N ILE A 58 4.06 -6.37 7.14
CA ILE A 58 4.82 -6.48 5.90
C ILE A 58 5.55 -7.82 5.82
N ASN A 59 5.57 -8.39 4.62
CA ASN A 59 6.08 -9.71 4.30
C ASN A 59 7.55 -9.90 4.75
N ARG A 60 7.94 -11.16 5.06
CA ARG A 60 9.31 -11.57 5.43
C ARG A 60 10.39 -11.16 4.41
N LYS A 61 10.05 -10.99 3.14
CA LYS A 61 10.93 -10.45 2.09
C LYS A 61 11.39 -9.01 2.36
N SER A 62 10.72 -8.29 3.25
CA SER A 62 11.16 -6.96 3.68
C SER A 62 12.55 -6.95 4.31
N LYS A 63 13.03 -8.08 4.86
CA LYS A 63 14.38 -8.22 5.43
C LYS A 63 15.50 -8.07 4.40
N GLU A 64 15.17 -8.20 3.13
CA GLU A 64 16.09 -8.01 2.00
C GLU A 64 16.15 -6.55 1.53
N HIS A 65 15.32 -5.66 2.11
CA HIS A 65 15.22 -4.24 1.78
C HIS A 65 15.46 -3.38 3.02
N THR A 66 15.86 -2.13 2.80
CA THR A 66 15.96 -1.14 3.89
C THR A 66 14.71 -0.28 3.88
N ILE A 67 13.88 -0.41 4.91
CA ILE A 67 12.69 0.44 5.08
C ILE A 67 13.02 1.56 6.05
N ARG A 68 12.79 2.81 5.63
CA ARG A 68 12.97 4.03 6.43
C ARG A 68 11.62 4.71 6.62
N VAL A 69 11.41 5.26 7.81
CA VAL A 69 10.23 6.08 8.11
C VAL A 69 10.70 7.45 8.53
N THR A 70 10.14 8.49 7.92
CA THR A 70 10.45 9.88 8.21
C THR A 70 9.15 10.67 8.36
N SER A 71 9.19 11.74 9.15
CA SER A 71 8.04 12.63 9.34
C SER A 71 8.49 14.08 9.18
N GLY A 72 7.69 14.89 8.50
CA GLY A 72 7.91 16.32 8.35
C GLY A 72 7.53 17.12 9.59
N LYS A 73 6.69 16.55 10.47
CA LYS A 73 6.21 17.19 11.71
C LYS A 73 6.01 16.15 12.80
N ASP A 74 6.08 16.59 14.03
CA ASP A 74 5.65 15.81 15.20
C ASP A 74 4.11 15.74 15.26
N PHE A 75 3.57 14.60 15.69
CA PHE A 75 2.14 14.41 15.95
C PHE A 75 1.19 14.73 14.78
N ILE A 76 1.41 14.09 13.64
CA ILE A 76 0.50 14.19 12.50
C ILE A 76 -0.76 13.37 12.79
N LEU A 77 -1.91 14.05 12.84
CA LEU A 77 -3.22 13.44 13.08
C LEU A 77 -4.06 13.42 11.81
N ALA A 78 -4.71 12.29 11.53
CA ALA A 78 -5.63 12.14 10.41
C ALA A 78 -7.00 11.66 10.88
N HIS A 79 -8.08 12.08 10.23
CA HIS A 79 -9.45 11.61 10.49
C HIS A 79 -9.80 10.49 9.51
N ILE A 80 -9.53 9.25 9.92
CA ILE A 80 -9.48 8.08 9.04
C ILE A 80 -10.04 6.82 9.68
N ASP A 81 -10.36 5.83 8.84
CA ASP A 81 -10.48 4.44 9.23
C ASP A 81 -9.09 3.79 9.19
N ALA A 82 -8.48 3.65 10.36
CA ALA A 82 -7.09 3.20 10.49
C ALA A 82 -6.84 1.84 9.82
N LYS A 83 -7.79 0.90 9.91
CA LYS A 83 -7.64 -0.45 9.33
C LYS A 83 -7.49 -0.39 7.81
N LEU A 84 -8.29 0.45 7.18
CA LEU A 84 -8.23 0.61 5.72
C LEU A 84 -6.96 1.34 5.28
N ILE A 85 -6.51 2.35 6.03
CA ILE A 85 -5.26 3.06 5.69
C ILE A 85 -4.03 2.18 5.93
N VAL A 86 -4.01 1.36 6.99
CA VAL A 86 -2.99 0.31 7.18
C VAL A 86 -2.91 -0.59 5.94
N GLN A 87 -4.05 -1.02 5.38
CA GLN A 87 -4.09 -1.83 4.16
C GLN A 87 -3.51 -1.10 2.94
N VAL A 88 -3.76 0.22 2.80
CA VAL A 88 -3.16 1.03 1.74
C VAL A 88 -1.63 1.02 1.86
N ILE A 89 -1.10 1.29 3.06
CA ILE A 89 0.35 1.33 3.30
C ILE A 89 0.98 -0.03 3.01
N ILE A 90 0.39 -1.13 3.51
CA ILE A 90 0.86 -2.50 3.23
C ILE A 90 0.93 -2.75 1.72
N ASN A 91 -0.14 -2.47 0.98
CA ASN A 91 -0.19 -2.70 -0.46
C ASN A 91 0.88 -1.91 -1.22
N LEU A 92 1.13 -0.66 -0.84
CA LEU A 92 2.14 0.19 -1.50
C LEU A 92 3.56 -0.27 -1.16
N VAL A 93 3.83 -0.63 0.10
CA VAL A 93 5.16 -1.14 0.52
C VAL A 93 5.44 -2.52 -0.07
N ASP A 94 4.45 -3.42 -0.10
CA ASP A 94 4.60 -4.73 -0.73
C ASP A 94 4.85 -4.61 -2.25
N ASN A 95 4.23 -3.62 -2.91
CA ASN A 95 4.54 -3.30 -4.29
C ASN A 95 6.00 -2.83 -4.45
N ALA A 96 6.48 -1.92 -3.60
CA ALA A 96 7.87 -1.48 -3.62
C ALA A 96 8.83 -2.66 -3.42
N ILE A 97 8.61 -3.54 -2.44
CA ILE A 97 9.42 -4.75 -2.20
C ILE A 97 9.41 -5.67 -3.42
N LYS A 98 8.26 -5.84 -4.04
CA LYS A 98 8.09 -6.77 -5.18
C LYS A 98 8.77 -6.31 -6.45
N TYR A 99 8.73 -5.01 -6.73
CA TYR A 99 9.20 -4.45 -8.00
C TYR A 99 10.59 -3.83 -7.93
N THR A 100 11.27 -3.92 -6.79
CA THR A 100 12.64 -3.45 -6.63
C THR A 100 13.63 -4.60 -6.39
N PRO A 101 14.89 -4.46 -6.78
CA PRO A 101 15.93 -5.43 -6.48
C PRO A 101 16.18 -5.58 -4.97
N VAL A 102 16.67 -6.75 -4.57
CA VAL A 102 17.20 -6.99 -3.21
C VAL A 102 18.22 -5.90 -2.84
N GLY A 103 18.16 -5.40 -1.62
CA GLY A 103 19.01 -4.31 -1.12
C GLY A 103 18.48 -2.91 -1.42
N SER A 104 17.34 -2.79 -2.09
CA SER A 104 16.72 -1.47 -2.35
C SER A 104 16.29 -0.78 -1.06
N VAL A 105 16.20 0.55 -1.15
CA VAL A 105 15.70 1.43 -0.07
C VAL A 105 14.26 1.81 -0.40
N ILE A 106 13.39 1.61 0.59
CA ILE A 106 11.98 2.04 0.55
C ILE A 106 11.81 3.06 1.68
N GLU A 107 11.31 4.24 1.36
CA GLU A 107 11.08 5.29 2.35
C GLU A 107 9.59 5.62 2.43
N ILE A 108 9.08 5.64 3.66
CA ILE A 108 7.73 6.11 3.98
C ILE A 108 7.91 7.48 4.63
N HIS A 109 7.31 8.49 4.01
CA HIS A 109 7.35 9.85 4.53
C HIS A 109 5.93 10.35 4.79
N THR A 110 5.71 10.94 5.98
CA THR A 110 4.46 11.58 6.37
C THR A 110 4.68 13.07 6.56
N ASP A 111 3.78 13.89 6.05
CA ASP A 111 3.77 15.33 6.29
C ASP A 111 2.33 15.84 6.39
N GLN A 112 2.15 17.01 6.99
CA GLN A 112 0.85 17.67 7.09
C GLN A 112 0.98 19.11 6.61
N LYS A 113 0.13 19.46 5.64
CA LYS A 113 0.00 20.83 5.15
C LYS A 113 -1.48 21.22 5.18
N GLU A 114 -1.75 22.28 5.96
CA GLU A 114 -3.11 22.78 6.15
C GLU A 114 -4.07 21.67 6.65
N GLN A 115 -5.10 21.35 5.88
CA GLN A 115 -6.13 20.37 6.19
C GLN A 115 -5.84 18.96 5.64
N TRP A 116 -4.66 18.76 5.06
CA TRP A 116 -4.30 17.50 4.43
C TRP A 116 -3.05 16.89 5.05
N VAL A 117 -3.14 15.63 5.36
CA VAL A 117 -1.98 14.77 5.61
C VAL A 117 -1.57 14.14 4.31
N THR A 118 -0.29 14.16 4.02
CA THR A 118 0.32 13.51 2.85
C THR A 118 1.17 12.35 3.31
N VAL A 119 0.98 11.20 2.70
CA VAL A 119 1.83 10.02 2.89
C VAL A 119 2.44 9.66 1.56
N SER A 120 3.76 9.54 1.51
CA SER A 120 4.48 9.09 0.33
C SER A 120 5.30 7.85 0.62
N ILE A 121 5.26 6.89 -0.30
CA ILE A 121 6.08 5.70 -0.30
C ILE A 121 6.96 5.76 -1.54
N SER A 122 8.26 5.91 -1.34
CA SER A 122 9.25 5.99 -2.42
C SER A 122 10.16 4.77 -2.41
N ASP A 123 10.57 4.35 -3.59
CA ASP A 123 11.56 3.31 -3.81
C ASP A 123 12.67 3.81 -4.75
N ASN A 124 13.82 3.13 -4.75
CA ASN A 124 14.93 3.38 -5.67
C ASN A 124 15.07 2.29 -6.74
N GLY A 125 13.95 1.70 -7.14
CA GLY A 125 13.86 0.68 -8.16
C GLY A 125 13.92 1.21 -9.60
N PRO A 126 13.42 0.43 -10.57
CA PRO A 126 13.46 0.81 -12.00
C PRO A 126 12.45 1.92 -12.37
N GLY A 127 11.54 2.27 -11.46
CA GLY A 127 10.45 3.21 -11.75
C GLY A 127 9.33 2.62 -12.61
N ILE A 128 8.40 3.49 -13.03
CA ILE A 128 7.22 3.13 -13.82
C ILE A 128 7.22 3.94 -15.10
N PRO A 129 7.14 3.30 -16.30
CA PRO A 129 7.05 4.02 -17.56
C PRO A 129 5.86 4.99 -17.61
N ASP A 130 6.04 6.17 -18.17
CA ASP A 130 5.02 7.23 -18.22
C ASP A 130 3.71 6.78 -18.87
N GLU A 131 3.79 5.90 -19.87
CA GLU A 131 2.62 5.33 -20.54
C GLU A 131 1.76 4.45 -19.61
N GLN A 132 2.37 3.89 -18.56
CA GLN A 132 1.70 3.00 -17.60
C GLN A 132 1.09 3.77 -16.41
N LYS A 133 1.69 4.89 -16.00
CA LYS A 133 1.27 5.67 -14.82
C LYS A 133 -0.23 6.01 -14.79
N PRO A 134 -0.89 6.39 -15.90
CA PRO A 134 -2.32 6.69 -15.89
C PRO A 134 -3.21 5.48 -15.60
N ARG A 135 -2.70 4.26 -15.85
CA ARG A 135 -3.47 3.02 -15.80
C ARG A 135 -3.16 2.12 -14.61
N ILE A 136 -2.08 2.38 -13.86
CA ILE A 136 -1.66 1.48 -12.77
C ILE A 136 -2.69 1.34 -11.64
N PHE A 137 -3.62 2.28 -11.53
CA PHE A 137 -4.73 2.24 -10.57
C PHE A 137 -6.01 1.63 -11.16
N ASP A 138 -6.01 1.20 -12.42
CA ASP A 138 -7.16 0.51 -13.02
C ASP A 138 -7.24 -0.92 -12.48
N MET A 139 -8.47 -1.41 -12.27
CA MET A 139 -8.68 -2.80 -11.88
C MET A 139 -8.09 -3.75 -12.91
N PHE A 140 -7.46 -4.82 -12.43
CA PHE A 140 -6.86 -5.89 -13.25
C PHE A 140 -5.73 -5.41 -14.17
N TYR A 141 -5.24 -4.19 -13.99
CA TYR A 141 -4.07 -3.74 -14.73
C TYR A 141 -2.80 -4.32 -14.10
N SER A 142 -2.04 -5.04 -14.90
CA SER A 142 -0.68 -5.47 -14.57
C SER A 142 0.25 -4.97 -15.67
N GLY A 143 1.31 -4.24 -15.28
CA GLY A 143 2.30 -3.73 -16.22
C GLY A 143 3.01 -4.84 -16.99
N ALA A 144 3.57 -4.52 -18.17
CA ALA A 144 4.23 -5.47 -19.05
C ALA A 144 5.55 -6.08 -18.49
N ASN A 145 6.03 -5.63 -17.35
CA ASN A 145 7.24 -6.14 -16.74
C ASN A 145 6.99 -7.54 -16.15
N LYS A 146 7.58 -8.53 -16.80
CA LYS A 146 7.63 -9.93 -16.36
C LYS A 146 8.52 -10.06 -15.11
N VAL A 147 8.02 -9.66 -13.95
CA VAL A 147 8.58 -10.12 -12.68
C VAL A 147 8.19 -11.59 -12.52
N VAL A 148 9.14 -12.43 -12.11
CA VAL A 148 9.04 -13.90 -12.07
C VAL A 148 7.79 -14.42 -11.30
N ASP A 149 7.12 -13.56 -10.54
CA ASP A 149 5.94 -13.89 -9.73
C ASP A 149 4.63 -13.26 -10.24
N SER A 150 4.56 -12.91 -11.54
CA SER A 150 3.39 -12.26 -12.16
C SER A 150 2.10 -13.09 -12.11
N ARG A 151 2.18 -14.41 -11.85
CA ARG A 151 1.03 -15.29 -11.73
C ARG A 151 0.14 -14.95 -10.52
N ARG A 152 0.68 -14.27 -9.48
CA ARG A 152 -0.03 -13.92 -8.23
C ARG A 152 -0.42 -12.46 -8.14
N SER A 153 -0.24 -11.64 -9.19
CA SER A 153 -0.61 -10.22 -9.21
C SER A 153 -1.79 -9.97 -10.13
N LEU A 154 -2.98 -9.88 -9.58
CA LEU A 154 -4.21 -9.63 -10.34
C LEU A 154 -4.49 -8.15 -10.59
N GLY A 155 -3.57 -7.24 -10.24
CA GLY A 155 -3.79 -5.81 -10.46
C GLY A 155 -4.91 -5.21 -9.62
N LEU A 156 -5.21 -5.79 -8.43
CA LEU A 156 -6.26 -5.29 -7.54
C LEU A 156 -5.71 -4.42 -6.40
N GLY A 157 -4.44 -4.55 -6.02
CA GLY A 157 -3.89 -3.83 -4.87
C GLY A 157 -3.92 -2.32 -5.03
N LEU A 158 -3.48 -1.80 -6.17
CA LEU A 158 -3.47 -0.34 -6.42
C LEU A 158 -4.87 0.23 -6.65
N SER A 159 -5.77 -0.50 -7.30
CA SER A 159 -7.17 -0.07 -7.44
C SER A 159 -7.87 -0.02 -6.08
N LEU A 160 -7.60 -1.00 -5.19
CA LEU A 160 -8.08 -0.96 -3.80
C LEU A 160 -7.53 0.26 -3.05
N CYS A 161 -6.23 0.57 -3.17
CA CYS A 161 -5.65 1.78 -2.58
C CYS A 161 -6.39 3.03 -3.05
N LYS A 162 -6.66 3.15 -4.35
CA LYS A 162 -7.39 4.28 -4.92
C LYS A 162 -8.81 4.37 -4.35
N SER A 163 -9.55 3.26 -4.29
CA SER A 163 -10.92 3.23 -3.75
C SER A 163 -10.95 3.62 -2.27
N ILE A 164 -10.02 3.10 -1.44
CA ILE A 164 -9.93 3.44 -0.02
C ILE A 164 -9.61 4.93 0.17
N VAL A 165 -8.57 5.44 -0.49
CA VAL A 165 -8.16 6.84 -0.38
C VAL A 165 -9.27 7.78 -0.85
N THR A 166 -9.93 7.47 -1.97
CA THR A 166 -11.07 8.25 -2.49
C THR A 166 -12.24 8.24 -1.51
N ALA A 167 -12.56 7.10 -0.90
CA ALA A 167 -13.62 7.01 0.11
C ALA A 167 -13.32 7.87 1.36
N HIS A 168 -12.04 8.13 1.66
CA HIS A 168 -11.60 9.07 2.71
C HIS A 168 -11.64 10.54 2.25
N GLY A 169 -11.97 10.81 0.99
CA GLY A 169 -11.96 12.16 0.39
C GLY A 169 -10.58 12.63 -0.06
N GLY A 170 -9.59 11.74 -0.06
CA GLY A 170 -8.23 12.01 -0.50
C GLY A 170 -8.00 11.70 -1.99
N THR A 171 -6.75 11.85 -2.40
CA THR A 171 -6.26 11.52 -3.75
C THR A 171 -5.02 10.66 -3.66
N ILE A 172 -4.80 9.80 -4.67
CA ILE A 172 -3.57 9.00 -4.81
C ILE A 172 -2.97 9.23 -6.19
N SER A 173 -1.67 9.31 -6.26
CA SER A 173 -0.91 9.52 -7.49
C SER A 173 0.43 8.79 -7.45
N VAL A 174 1.10 8.73 -8.61
CA VAL A 174 2.46 8.21 -8.75
C VAL A 174 3.31 9.19 -9.54
N SER A 175 4.57 9.32 -9.16
CA SER A 175 5.59 10.10 -9.87
C SER A 175 6.93 9.35 -9.87
N ASP A 176 7.91 9.88 -10.60
CA ASP A 176 9.27 9.36 -10.58
C ASP A 176 10.02 9.80 -9.33
N ASN A 177 10.83 8.88 -8.79
CA ASN A 177 11.81 9.19 -7.78
C ASN A 177 13.15 9.62 -8.42
N GLN A 178 13.95 10.40 -7.69
CA GLN A 178 15.27 10.83 -8.13
C GLN A 178 16.37 10.09 -7.33
N PRO A 179 17.41 9.57 -7.98
CA PRO A 179 17.69 9.59 -9.43
C PRO A 179 16.90 8.55 -10.22
N ASN A 180 16.27 7.57 -9.59
CA ASN A 180 15.45 6.51 -10.18
C ASN A 180 14.49 5.93 -9.14
N GLY A 181 13.41 5.28 -9.60
CA GLY A 181 12.40 4.65 -8.77
C GLY A 181 11.02 5.29 -8.94
N ALA A 182 10.10 4.92 -8.08
CA ALA A 182 8.74 5.46 -8.05
C ALA A 182 8.43 6.09 -6.69
N VAL A 183 7.53 7.07 -6.69
CA VAL A 183 6.94 7.68 -5.49
C VAL A 183 5.44 7.58 -5.60
N PHE A 184 4.82 6.78 -4.75
CA PHE A 184 3.38 6.76 -4.56
C PHE A 184 3.02 7.76 -3.47
N THR A 185 2.13 8.68 -3.76
CA THR A 185 1.69 9.71 -2.81
C THR A 185 0.19 9.69 -2.67
N PHE A 186 -0.31 9.70 -1.44
CA PHE A 186 -1.73 9.86 -1.18
C PHE A 186 -2.00 10.88 -0.08
N THR A 187 -3.20 11.46 -0.12
CA THR A 187 -3.65 12.47 0.84
C THR A 187 -4.81 11.96 1.69
N LEU A 188 -4.90 12.45 2.92
CA LEU A 188 -5.94 12.14 3.88
C LEU A 188 -6.40 13.42 4.59
N PRO A 189 -7.67 13.49 5.05
CA PRO A 189 -8.11 14.62 5.87
C PRO A 189 -7.33 14.68 7.19
N ALA A 190 -6.78 15.85 7.51
CA ALA A 190 -6.13 16.06 8.80
C ALA A 190 -7.14 16.00 9.95
N GLY A 191 -6.75 15.34 11.03
CA GLY A 191 -7.49 15.33 12.30
C GLY A 191 -7.29 16.63 13.05
N LYS A 192 -8.36 17.14 13.66
CA LYS A 192 -8.29 18.26 14.61
C LYS A 192 -8.73 17.76 15.98
N VAL A 193 -7.91 17.96 16.99
CA VAL A 193 -8.32 17.76 18.37
C VAL A 193 -8.96 19.07 18.83
N GLU A 194 -10.27 19.08 19.04
CA GLU A 194 -10.94 20.18 19.71
C GLU A 194 -10.68 20.00 21.22
N LEU A 195 -9.82 20.86 21.76
CA LEU A 195 -9.68 20.99 23.21
C LEU A 195 -10.92 21.76 23.70
N HIS A 196 -11.86 21.05 24.32
CA HIS A 196 -12.90 21.70 25.10
C HIS A 196 -12.28 22.18 26.42
N GLU A 197 -12.16 23.51 26.56
CA GLU A 197 -11.84 24.16 27.82
C GLU A 197 -13.06 24.09 28.79
#